data_ea102be3bade120d5c9e8cf6c2224d4c
#
_entry.id   ea102be3bade120d5c9e8cf6c2224d4c
#
_cell.length_a   1.000
_cell.length_b   1.000
_cell.length_c   1.000
_cell.angle_alpha   90.00
_cell.angle_beta   90.00
_cell.angle_gamma   90.00
#
_symmetry.space_group_name_H-M   'P 1'
#
loop_
_entity.id
_entity.type
_entity.pdbx_description
1 polymer ?
#
loop_
_entity_poly.entity_id
_entity_poly.type
_entity_poly.pdbx_seq_one_letter_code
_entity_poly.pdbx_strand_id
1 'polypeptide(L)'
;MLRLIVLTILLQGPKNGVEIMKEMENRLGWLPSPGSIYPVLAQLAAENYIQKMDDGKYALTPSGKLYSGGPPLWLSSVPVALGALDSIIDYLESEKSSDALFPYLNRIREIASRLKALAE
;
A
#
# COMPACT_ATOMS: atom_id res chain seq x y z
N MET A 1 -6.88 -12.72 -8.62
CA MET A 1 -5.81 -11.88 -9.20
C MET A 1 -6.12 -10.40 -9.09
N LEU A 2 -7.26 -9.97 -9.61
CA LEU A 2 -7.66 -8.55 -9.59
C LEU A 2 -7.77 -7.99 -8.15
N ARG A 3 -8.28 -8.77 -7.23
CA ARG A 3 -8.40 -8.40 -5.81
C ARG A 3 -7.04 -8.02 -5.21
N LEU A 4 -6.03 -8.85 -5.40
CA LEU A 4 -4.69 -8.61 -4.86
C LEU A 4 -4.04 -7.38 -5.48
N ILE A 5 -4.26 -7.17 -6.77
CA ILE A 5 -3.72 -5.99 -7.47
C ILE A 5 -4.33 -4.72 -6.90
N VAL A 6 -5.65 -4.68 -6.70
CA VAL A 6 -6.33 -3.53 -6.11
C VAL A 6 -5.79 -3.24 -4.71
N LEU A 7 -5.68 -4.27 -3.87
CA LEU A 7 -5.16 -4.09 -2.51
C LEU A 7 -3.72 -3.59 -2.51
N THR A 8 -2.88 -4.12 -3.40
CA THR A 8 -1.49 -3.68 -3.53
C THR A 8 -1.39 -2.22 -3.94
N ILE A 9 -2.25 -1.78 -4.87
CA ILE A 9 -2.30 -0.39 -5.29
C ILE A 9 -2.70 0.51 -4.13
N LEU A 10 -3.66 0.09 -3.32
CA LEU A 10 -4.12 0.88 -2.17
C LEU A 10 -3.09 0.96 -1.03
N LEU A 11 -2.04 0.15 -1.05
CA LEU A 11 -0.91 0.32 -0.13
C LEU A 11 -0.23 1.68 -0.30
N GLN A 12 -0.32 2.27 -1.47
CA GLN A 12 0.25 3.60 -1.74
C GLN A 12 -0.56 4.73 -1.10
N GLY A 13 -1.79 4.46 -0.69
CA GLY A 13 -2.69 5.43 -0.11
C GLY A 13 -4.08 5.32 -0.71
N PRO A 14 -5.06 6.08 -0.16
CA PRO A 14 -6.42 6.05 -0.67
C PRO A 14 -6.51 6.47 -2.13
N LYS A 15 -7.36 5.78 -2.90
CA LYS A 15 -7.61 6.07 -4.31
C LYS A 15 -9.06 5.78 -4.66
N ASN A 16 -9.62 6.54 -5.60
CA ASN A 16 -10.94 6.23 -6.14
C ASN A 16 -10.82 5.17 -7.26
N GLY A 17 -11.96 4.68 -7.75
CA GLY A 17 -11.97 3.63 -8.77
C GLY A 17 -11.25 4.01 -10.05
N VAL A 18 -11.37 5.26 -10.50
CA VAL A 18 -10.71 5.75 -11.71
C VAL A 18 -9.19 5.76 -11.52
N GLU A 19 -8.73 6.24 -10.36
CA GLU A 19 -7.30 6.27 -10.03
C GLU A 19 -6.72 4.85 -9.96
N ILE A 20 -7.49 3.90 -9.39
CA ILE A 20 -7.08 2.49 -9.34
C ILE A 20 -6.93 1.93 -10.76
N MET A 21 -7.91 2.18 -11.63
CA MET A 21 -7.86 1.69 -13.00
C MET A 21 -6.66 2.26 -13.77
N LYS A 22 -6.38 3.55 -13.61
CA LYS A 22 -5.23 4.20 -14.25
C LYS A 22 -3.91 3.62 -13.74
N GLU A 23 -3.80 3.36 -12.46
CA GLU A 23 -2.60 2.77 -11.89
C GLU A 23 -2.39 1.35 -12.42
N MET A 24 -3.47 0.60 -12.60
CA MET A 24 -3.39 -0.73 -13.23
C MET A 24 -2.91 -0.64 -14.66
N GLU A 25 -3.39 0.34 -15.43
CA GLU A 25 -2.92 0.57 -16.78
C GLU A 25 -1.42 0.88 -16.80
N ASN A 26 -0.96 1.74 -15.90
CA ASN A 26 0.45 2.12 -15.80
C ASN A 26 1.35 0.93 -15.47
N ARG A 27 0.90 0.06 -14.56
CA ARG A 27 1.71 -1.08 -14.11
C ARG A 27 1.64 -2.29 -15.03
N LEU A 28 0.45 -2.56 -15.58
CA LEU A 28 0.18 -3.80 -16.29
C LEU A 28 0.01 -3.59 -17.80
N GLY A 29 -0.05 -2.34 -18.26
CA GLY A 29 -0.34 -2.03 -19.67
C GLY A 29 -1.76 -2.37 -20.07
N TRP A 30 -2.67 -2.56 -19.13
CA TRP A 30 -4.03 -2.96 -19.37
C TRP A 30 -4.98 -2.16 -18.47
N LEU A 31 -5.98 -1.51 -19.09
CA LEU A 31 -6.97 -0.73 -18.37
C LEU A 31 -8.22 -1.60 -18.15
N PRO A 32 -8.52 -2.01 -16.92
CA PRO A 32 -9.73 -2.75 -16.65
C PRO A 32 -10.96 -1.87 -16.80
N SER A 33 -12.10 -2.50 -17.15
CA SER A 33 -13.37 -1.77 -17.29
C SER A 33 -13.97 -1.49 -15.91
N PRO A 34 -14.83 -0.44 -15.81
CA PRO A 34 -15.60 -0.22 -14.58
C PRO A 34 -16.42 -1.45 -14.17
N GLY A 35 -16.96 -2.19 -15.14
CA GLY A 35 -17.71 -3.42 -14.88
C GLY A 35 -16.88 -4.52 -14.24
N SER A 36 -15.56 -4.49 -14.36
CA SER A 36 -14.66 -5.43 -13.69
C SER A 36 -14.22 -4.92 -12.32
N ILE A 37 -13.94 -3.62 -12.21
CA ILE A 37 -13.35 -3.04 -10.99
C ILE A 37 -14.37 -2.80 -9.89
N TYR A 38 -15.51 -2.18 -10.20
CA TYR A 38 -16.45 -1.81 -9.13
C TYR A 38 -17.06 -2.99 -8.40
N PRO A 39 -17.38 -4.13 -9.04
CA PRO A 39 -17.78 -5.32 -8.27
C PRO A 39 -16.70 -5.83 -7.33
N VAL A 40 -15.43 -5.76 -7.72
CA VAL A 40 -14.30 -6.16 -6.86
C VAL A 40 -14.20 -5.21 -5.67
N LEU A 41 -14.31 -3.91 -5.89
CA LEU A 41 -14.29 -2.92 -4.80
C LEU A 41 -15.45 -3.15 -3.82
N ALA A 42 -16.65 -3.41 -4.32
CA ALA A 42 -17.81 -3.70 -3.48
C ALA A 42 -17.59 -4.96 -2.63
N GLN A 43 -17.02 -6.00 -3.23
CA GLN A 43 -16.74 -7.24 -2.51
C GLN A 43 -15.68 -7.05 -1.43
N LEU A 44 -14.58 -6.34 -1.75
CA LEU A 44 -13.52 -6.05 -0.79
C LEU A 44 -14.04 -5.20 0.37
N ALA A 45 -14.93 -4.25 0.10
CA ALA A 45 -15.56 -3.44 1.15
C ALA A 45 -16.47 -4.30 2.03
N ALA A 46 -17.27 -5.19 1.44
CA ALA A 46 -18.13 -6.10 2.17
C ALA A 46 -17.34 -7.06 3.07
N GLU A 47 -16.15 -7.45 2.63
CA GLU A 47 -15.24 -8.31 3.39
C GLU A 47 -14.39 -7.53 4.39
N ASN A 48 -14.57 -6.22 4.48
CA ASN A 48 -13.85 -5.32 5.39
C ASN A 48 -12.35 -5.22 5.14
N TYR A 49 -11.92 -5.44 3.92
CA TYR A 49 -10.52 -5.21 3.53
C TYR A 49 -10.26 -3.78 3.09
N ILE A 50 -11.27 -3.09 2.59
CA ILE A 50 -11.20 -1.68 2.23
C ILE A 50 -12.42 -0.95 2.78
N GLN A 51 -12.30 0.37 2.88
CA GLN A 51 -13.37 1.23 3.35
C GLN A 51 -13.51 2.40 2.39
N LYS A 52 -14.74 2.67 1.96
CA LYS A 52 -15.02 3.84 1.14
C LYS A 52 -15.08 5.08 2.03
N MET A 53 -14.27 6.07 1.70
CA MET A 53 -14.21 7.34 2.42
C MET A 53 -15.25 8.32 1.88
N ASP A 54 -15.49 9.41 2.63
CA ASP A 54 -16.48 10.42 2.26
C ASP A 54 -16.16 11.13 0.94
N ASP A 55 -14.88 11.20 0.57
CA ASP A 55 -14.42 11.80 -0.69
C ASP A 55 -14.54 10.85 -1.89
N GLY A 56 -15.10 9.67 -1.70
CA GLY A 56 -15.23 8.66 -2.75
C GLY A 56 -14.00 7.78 -2.96
N LYS A 57 -12.93 8.02 -2.21
CA LYS A 57 -11.74 7.17 -2.27
C LYS A 57 -11.90 5.96 -1.39
N TYR A 58 -11.18 4.90 -1.74
CA TYR A 58 -11.10 3.67 -0.96
C TYR A 58 -9.77 3.63 -0.23
N ALA A 59 -9.77 3.22 1.03
CA ALA A 59 -8.58 3.05 1.85
C ALA A 59 -8.52 1.64 2.39
N LEU A 60 -7.32 1.12 2.60
CA LEU A 60 -7.16 -0.17 3.26
C LEU A 60 -7.54 -0.07 4.73
N THR A 61 -8.25 -1.08 5.22
CA THR A 61 -8.43 -1.31 6.65
C THR A 61 -7.17 -2.00 7.19
N PRO A 62 -7.00 -2.10 8.52
CA PRO A 62 -5.91 -2.93 9.08
C PRO A 62 -5.91 -4.36 8.53
N SER A 63 -7.09 -4.97 8.37
CA SER A 63 -7.21 -6.31 7.76
C SER A 63 -6.75 -6.31 6.30
N GLY A 64 -7.10 -5.27 5.55
CA GLY A 64 -6.65 -5.13 4.16
C GLY A 64 -5.15 -5.00 4.05
N LYS A 65 -4.52 -4.27 4.94
CA LYS A 65 -3.06 -4.13 4.97
C LYS A 65 -2.38 -5.47 5.23
N LEU A 66 -2.89 -6.25 6.16
CA LEU A 66 -2.36 -7.58 6.44
C LEU A 66 -2.53 -8.53 5.26
N TYR A 67 -3.68 -8.46 4.59
CA TYR A 67 -3.98 -9.35 3.46
C TYR A 67 -3.15 -9.02 2.22
N SER A 68 -2.93 -7.73 1.95
CA SER A 68 -2.34 -7.28 0.67
C SER A 68 -0.83 -7.21 0.67
N GLY A 69 -0.20 -7.07 1.79
CA GLY A 69 1.24 -6.85 1.85
C GLY A 69 1.65 -6.52 3.25
N GLY A 70 0.83 -6.92 4.19
CA GLY A 70 1.20 -6.92 5.59
C GLY A 70 2.40 -7.85 5.81
N PRO A 71 2.80 -8.04 7.04
CA PRO A 71 3.98 -8.84 7.31
C PRO A 71 3.89 -10.19 6.62
N PRO A 72 4.89 -10.60 5.86
CA PRO A 72 4.90 -11.95 5.29
C PRO A 72 4.84 -12.99 6.41
N LEU A 73 4.37 -14.19 6.09
CA LEU A 73 4.18 -15.25 7.09
C LEU A 73 5.45 -15.55 7.90
N TRP A 74 6.63 -15.32 7.31
CA TRP A 74 7.90 -15.51 8.00
C TRP A 74 8.24 -14.39 8.98
N LEU A 75 7.49 -13.27 8.95
CA LEU A 75 7.72 -12.14 9.84
C LEU A 75 7.01 -12.44 11.18
N SER A 76 7.63 -13.26 11.99
CA SER A 76 7.00 -13.84 13.17
C SER A 76 7.55 -13.30 14.51
N SER A 77 8.51 -12.37 14.46
CA SER A 77 9.12 -11.84 15.69
C SER A 77 9.59 -10.41 15.49
N VAL A 78 9.76 -9.71 16.61
CA VAL A 78 10.29 -8.34 16.59
C VAL A 78 11.69 -8.27 15.98
N PRO A 79 12.64 -9.15 16.36
CA PRO A 79 13.97 -9.11 15.74
C PRO A 79 13.94 -9.31 14.23
N VAL A 80 13.10 -10.20 13.72
CA VAL A 80 12.96 -10.42 12.28
C VAL A 80 12.36 -9.18 11.61
N ALA A 81 11.38 -8.55 12.24
CA ALA A 81 10.78 -7.33 11.73
C ALA A 81 11.81 -6.19 11.62
N LEU A 82 12.65 -6.04 12.63
CA LEU A 82 13.69 -5.03 12.63
C LEU A 82 14.74 -5.30 11.54
N GLY A 83 15.12 -6.56 11.36
CA GLY A 83 16.03 -6.93 10.27
C GLY A 83 15.45 -6.63 8.89
N ALA A 84 14.14 -6.86 8.71
CA ALA A 84 13.46 -6.52 7.47
C ALA A 84 13.44 -5.00 7.24
N LEU A 85 13.22 -4.22 8.31
CA LEU A 85 13.29 -2.76 8.22
C LEU A 85 14.68 -2.27 7.84
N ASP A 86 15.74 -2.85 8.42
CA ASP A 86 17.12 -2.52 8.05
C ASP A 86 17.34 -2.73 6.55
N SER A 87 16.89 -3.84 6.01
CA SER A 87 17.03 -4.14 4.59
C SER A 87 16.27 -3.13 3.71
N ILE A 88 15.07 -2.73 4.14
CA ILE A 88 14.28 -1.73 3.43
C ILE A 88 14.99 -0.37 3.45
N ILE A 89 15.55 0.01 4.60
CA ILE A 89 16.30 1.24 4.75
C ILE A 89 17.54 1.22 3.84
N ASP A 90 18.26 0.11 3.80
CA ASP A 90 19.42 -0.05 2.91
C ASP A 90 19.03 0.19 1.45
N TYR A 91 17.90 -0.36 1.03
CA TYR A 91 17.39 -0.14 -0.31
C TYR A 91 17.10 1.35 -0.56
N LEU A 92 16.40 2.00 0.37
CA LEU A 92 16.07 3.42 0.24
C LEU A 92 17.32 4.28 0.22
N GLU A 93 18.32 3.94 1.03
CA GLU A 93 19.61 4.65 1.03
C GLU A 93 20.32 4.50 -0.30
N SER A 94 20.21 3.36 -0.97
CA SER A 94 20.82 3.17 -2.29
C SER A 94 20.17 4.05 -3.35
N GLU A 95 18.93 4.49 -3.15
CA GLU A 95 18.20 5.39 -4.04
C GLU A 95 18.43 6.87 -3.72
N LYS A 96 19.18 7.19 -2.67
CA LYS A 96 19.36 8.57 -2.19
C LYS A 96 20.07 9.46 -3.19
N SER A 97 20.98 8.91 -3.99
CA SER A 97 21.74 9.66 -4.98
C SER A 97 20.92 10.01 -6.22
N SER A 98 19.76 9.41 -6.39
CA SER A 98 18.82 9.72 -7.46
C SER A 98 17.72 10.63 -6.91
N ASP A 99 16.90 11.20 -7.79
CA ASP A 99 15.76 12.01 -7.36
C ASP A 99 14.55 11.16 -6.98
N ALA A 100 14.72 9.84 -6.89
CA ALA A 100 13.60 8.91 -6.66
C ALA A 100 12.89 9.13 -5.34
N LEU A 101 13.61 9.55 -4.28
CA LEU A 101 13.02 9.78 -2.97
C LEU A 101 12.33 11.12 -2.82
N PHE A 102 12.66 12.07 -3.68
CA PHE A 102 12.22 13.46 -3.54
C PHE A 102 10.69 13.61 -3.40
N PRO A 103 9.86 12.95 -4.23
CA PRO A 103 8.40 13.06 -4.10
C PRO A 103 7.84 12.46 -2.80
N TYR A 104 8.63 11.65 -2.10
CA TYR A 104 8.17 10.87 -0.96
C TYR A 104 8.73 11.32 0.39
N LEU A 105 9.44 12.45 0.44
CA LEU A 105 10.10 12.89 1.67
C LEU A 105 9.13 13.07 2.84
N ASN A 106 7.95 13.62 2.59
CA ASN A 106 6.96 13.79 3.66
C ASN A 106 6.47 12.43 4.18
N ARG A 107 6.29 11.47 3.27
CA ARG A 107 5.88 10.12 3.66
C ARG A 107 6.97 9.43 4.47
N ILE A 108 8.22 9.62 4.09
CA ILE A 108 9.38 9.07 4.83
C ILE A 108 9.43 9.66 6.24
N ARG A 109 9.23 10.97 6.37
CA ARG A 109 9.21 11.64 7.68
C ARG A 109 8.09 11.12 8.56
N GLU A 110 6.91 10.89 7.99
CA GLU A 110 5.77 10.33 8.71
C GLU A 110 6.08 8.94 9.25
N ILE A 111 6.66 8.06 8.43
CA ILE A 111 7.05 6.72 8.83
C ILE A 111 8.13 6.76 9.91
N ALA A 112 9.14 7.64 9.74
CA ALA A 112 10.21 7.81 10.72
C ALA A 112 9.67 8.27 12.07
N SER A 113 8.69 9.16 12.08
CA SER A 113 8.03 9.63 13.30
C SER A 113 7.32 8.50 14.03
N ARG A 114 6.65 7.61 13.29
CA ARG A 114 5.98 6.44 13.87
C ARG A 114 6.98 5.47 14.49
N LEU A 115 8.10 5.24 13.81
CA LEU A 115 9.17 4.38 14.33
C LEU A 115 9.77 4.97 15.62
N LYS A 116 10.03 6.27 15.62
CA LYS A 116 10.55 6.96 16.80
C LYS A 116 9.60 6.82 17.98
N ALA A 117 8.30 6.97 17.75
CA ALA A 117 7.30 6.84 18.80
C ALA A 117 7.30 5.46 19.44
N LEU A 118 7.63 4.41 18.70
CA LEU A 118 7.71 3.06 19.24
C LEU A 118 8.85 2.89 20.25
N ALA A 119 9.89 3.71 20.14
CA ALA A 119 11.07 3.62 21.01
C ALA A 119 10.98 4.50 22.25
N GLU A 120 9.92 5.30 22.38
CA GLU A 120 9.72 6.22 23.52
C GLU A 120 8.98 5.58 24.69
#